data_6a0dfe5d93ceded6eb729e7500c2b23e
#
_entry.id   6a0dfe5d93ceded6eb729e7500c2b23e
#
_cell.length_a   1.000
_cell.length_b   1.000
_cell.length_c   1.000
_cell.angle_alpha   90.00
_cell.angle_beta   90.00
_cell.angle_gamma   90.00
#
_symmetry.space_group_name_H-M   'P 1'
#
loop_
_entity.id
_entity.type
_entity.pdbx_description
1 polymer ?
#
loop_
_entity_poly.entity_id
_entity_poly.type
_entity_poly.pdbx_seq_one_letter_code
_entity_poly.pdbx_strand_id
1 'polypeptide(L)'
;MANIKSAKKRVLIAEANRQRNVAFKSSIKTAVKKALALATESDKEALAVAISNVYKLCDKAVSKGILHKNTAARKKSRLVLAIKKLEA
;
A
#
# COMPACT_ATOMS: atom_id res chain seq x y z
N MET A 1 11.95 38.82 0.59
CA MET A 1 13.01 37.82 0.33
C MET A 1 12.87 36.54 1.16
N ALA A 2 12.23 36.61 2.33
CA ALA A 2 11.90 35.43 3.13
C ALA A 2 11.07 34.39 2.35
N ASN A 3 10.26 34.85 1.39
CA ASN A 3 9.38 33.99 0.59
C ASN A 3 10.13 33.02 -0.32
N ILE A 4 11.32 33.36 -0.80
CA ILE A 4 12.10 32.48 -1.68
C ILE A 4 12.65 31.26 -0.89
N LYS A 5 13.18 31.50 0.31
CA LYS A 5 13.67 30.43 1.17
C LYS A 5 12.54 29.51 1.62
N SER A 6 11.38 30.07 1.98
CA SER A 6 10.17 29.32 2.32
C SER A 6 9.69 28.46 1.17
N ALA A 7 9.68 29.01 -0.05
CA ALA A 7 9.26 28.30 -1.25
C ALA A 7 10.18 27.12 -1.55
N LYS A 8 11.50 27.31 -1.45
CA LYS A 8 12.48 26.24 -1.64
C LYS A 8 12.30 25.13 -0.61
N LYS A 9 12.09 25.49 0.66
CA LYS A 9 11.86 24.53 1.74
C LYS A 9 10.59 23.72 1.48
N ARG A 10 9.50 24.37 1.04
CA ARG A 10 8.25 23.70 0.69
C ARG A 10 8.43 22.69 -0.44
N VAL A 11 9.20 23.06 -1.47
CA VAL A 11 9.49 22.19 -2.61
C VAL A 11 10.24 20.93 -2.13
N LEU A 12 11.24 21.10 -1.26
CA LEU A 12 12.01 19.99 -0.71
C LEU A 12 11.13 19.08 0.13
N ILE A 13 10.25 19.63 0.97
CA ILE A 13 9.33 18.84 1.80
C ILE A 13 8.33 18.11 0.91
N ALA A 14 7.78 18.77 -0.11
CA ALA A 14 6.83 18.16 -1.03
C ALA A 14 7.48 17.01 -1.79
N GLU A 15 8.73 17.16 -2.24
CA GLU A 15 9.47 16.10 -2.94
C GLU A 15 9.74 14.91 -2.01
N ALA A 16 10.17 15.16 -0.77
CA ALA A 16 10.39 14.10 0.21
C ALA A 16 9.10 13.34 0.50
N ASN A 17 7.97 14.04 0.64
CA ASN A 17 6.66 13.43 0.86
C ASN A 17 6.23 12.60 -0.35
N ARG A 18 6.44 13.11 -1.56
CA ARG A 18 6.13 12.39 -2.80
C ARG A 18 6.92 11.09 -2.90
N GLN A 19 8.22 11.12 -2.62
CA GLN A 19 9.07 9.93 -2.65
C GLN A 19 8.61 8.90 -1.62
N ARG A 20 8.27 9.36 -0.42
CA ARG A 20 7.76 8.49 0.65
C ARG A 20 6.43 7.83 0.22
N ASN A 21 5.53 8.61 -0.38
CA ASN A 21 4.24 8.12 -0.83
C ASN A 21 4.39 7.09 -1.95
N VAL A 22 5.28 7.34 -2.92
CA VAL A 22 5.57 6.40 -4.00
C VAL A 22 6.15 5.11 -3.44
N ALA A 23 7.11 5.20 -2.52
CA ALA A 23 7.72 4.03 -1.89
C ALA A 23 6.67 3.21 -1.13
N PHE A 24 5.77 3.88 -0.40
CA PHE A 24 4.71 3.21 0.36
C PHE A 24 3.74 2.47 -0.57
N LYS A 25 3.32 3.13 -1.65
CA LYS A 25 2.43 2.52 -2.66
C LYS A 25 3.10 1.32 -3.34
N SER A 26 4.39 1.42 -3.63
CA SER A 26 5.17 0.30 -4.18
C SER A 26 5.23 -0.87 -3.21
N SER A 27 5.38 -0.61 -1.92
CA SER A 27 5.38 -1.64 -0.87
C SER A 27 4.05 -2.38 -0.84
N ILE A 28 2.93 -1.67 -0.98
CA ILE A 28 1.59 -2.26 -1.02
C ILE A 28 1.46 -3.16 -2.25
N LYS A 29 1.88 -2.71 -3.43
CA LYS A 29 1.85 -3.50 -4.65
C LYS A 29 2.66 -4.78 -4.52
N THR A 30 3.86 -4.69 -3.95
CA THR A 30 4.72 -5.84 -3.72
C THR A 30 4.07 -6.84 -2.77
N ALA A 31 3.46 -6.35 -1.68
CA ALA A 31 2.76 -7.20 -0.72
C ALA A 31 1.56 -7.90 -1.36
N VAL A 32 0.81 -7.20 -2.22
CA VAL A 32 -0.31 -7.79 -2.96
C VAL A 32 0.17 -8.89 -3.90
N LYS A 33 1.24 -8.66 -4.66
CA LYS A 33 1.81 -9.67 -5.55
C LYS A 33 2.26 -10.91 -4.78
N LYS A 34 2.88 -10.71 -3.63
CA LYS A 34 3.33 -11.81 -2.77
C LYS A 34 2.14 -12.63 -2.27
N ALA A 35 1.07 -11.97 -1.83
CA ALA A 35 -0.14 -12.64 -1.38
C ALA A 35 -0.78 -13.46 -2.51
N LEU A 36 -0.86 -12.90 -3.72
CA LEU A 36 -1.41 -13.58 -4.88
C LEU A 36 -0.56 -14.80 -5.28
N ALA A 37 0.77 -14.67 -5.22
CA ALA A 37 1.67 -15.79 -5.48
C ALA A 37 1.47 -16.92 -4.47
N LEU A 38 1.31 -16.59 -3.19
CA LEU A 38 1.07 -17.57 -2.13
C LEU A 38 -0.31 -18.21 -2.25
N ALA A 39 -1.28 -17.53 -2.84
CA ALA A 39 -2.61 -18.06 -3.05
C ALA A 39 -2.61 -19.24 -4.04
N THR A 40 -1.64 -19.32 -4.94
CA THR A 40 -1.49 -20.46 -5.86
C THR A 40 -0.74 -21.63 -5.23
N GLU A 41 -0.12 -21.41 -4.08
CA GLU A 41 0.55 -22.43 -3.30
C GLU A 41 -0.41 -22.96 -2.22
N SER A 42 -0.15 -24.13 -1.70
CA SER A 42 -1.05 -24.78 -0.72
C SER A 42 -0.83 -24.31 0.72
N ASP A 43 0.04 -23.34 0.95
CA ASP A 43 0.38 -22.87 2.30
C ASP A 43 -0.59 -21.78 2.76
N LYS A 44 -1.62 -22.20 3.48
CA LYS A 44 -2.66 -21.29 3.99
C LYS A 44 -2.14 -20.38 5.10
N GLU A 45 -1.18 -20.83 5.89
CA GLU A 45 -0.62 -20.01 6.98
C GLU A 45 0.19 -18.83 6.42
N ALA A 46 1.06 -19.08 5.44
CA ALA A 46 1.83 -18.04 4.80
C ALA A 46 0.91 -17.05 4.07
N LEU A 47 -0.16 -17.55 3.44
CA LEU A 47 -1.15 -16.71 2.77
C LEU A 47 -1.87 -15.80 3.77
N ALA A 48 -2.28 -16.31 4.92
CA ALA A 48 -2.94 -15.53 5.96
C ALA A 48 -2.04 -14.39 6.46
N VAL A 49 -0.77 -14.68 6.68
CA VAL A 49 0.23 -13.67 7.09
C VAL A 49 0.39 -12.60 6.00
N ALA A 50 0.47 -13.02 4.74
CA ALA A 50 0.62 -12.09 3.62
C ALA A 50 -0.60 -11.17 3.48
N ILE A 51 -1.81 -11.69 3.63
CA ILE A 51 -3.05 -10.90 3.60
C ILE A 51 -3.06 -9.89 4.76
N SER A 52 -2.69 -10.34 5.95
CA SER A 52 -2.60 -9.47 7.12
C SER A 52 -1.62 -8.32 6.90
N ASN A 53 -0.48 -8.59 6.26
CA ASN A 53 0.51 -7.56 5.93
C ASN A 53 -0.05 -6.53 4.95
N VAL A 54 -0.79 -6.98 3.92
CA VAL A 54 -1.44 -6.06 2.97
C VAL A 54 -2.43 -5.16 3.70
N TYR A 55 -3.24 -5.71 4.58
CA TYR A 55 -4.22 -4.94 5.36
C TYR A 55 -3.53 -3.91 6.24
N LYS A 56 -2.47 -4.31 6.94
CA LYS A 56 -1.66 -3.40 7.75
C LYS A 56 -1.12 -2.23 6.94
N LEU A 57 -0.55 -2.51 5.78
CA LEU A 57 0.02 -1.49 4.92
C LEU A 57 -1.05 -0.54 4.39
N CYS A 58 -2.21 -1.06 3.99
CA CYS A 58 -3.33 -0.24 3.53
C CYS A 58 -3.86 0.66 4.64
N ASP A 59 -4.05 0.13 5.84
CA ASP A 59 -4.54 0.89 6.97
C ASP A 59 -3.54 1.97 7.40
N LYS A 60 -2.26 1.64 7.39
CA LYS A 60 -1.19 2.58 7.70
C LYS A 60 -1.13 3.71 6.66
N ALA A 61 -1.32 3.38 5.39
CA ALA A 61 -1.37 4.36 4.31
C ALA A 61 -2.54 5.34 4.48
N VAL A 62 -3.70 4.84 4.89
CA VAL A 62 -4.86 5.69 5.21
C VAL A 62 -4.55 6.60 6.39
N SER A 63 -3.98 6.05 7.45
CA SER A 63 -3.59 6.80 8.65
C SER A 63 -2.62 7.93 8.33
N LYS A 64 -1.69 7.71 7.39
CA LYS A 64 -0.70 8.71 6.97
C LYS A 64 -1.21 9.66 5.89
N GLY A 65 -2.44 9.49 5.42
CA GLY A 65 -3.00 10.32 4.36
C GLY A 65 -2.47 10.01 2.96
N ILE A 66 -1.80 8.88 2.77
CA ILE A 66 -1.25 8.46 1.47
C ILE A 66 -2.37 7.93 0.58
N LEU A 67 -3.30 7.17 1.16
CA LEU A 67 -4.45 6.63 0.47
C LEU A 67 -5.74 7.11 1.13
N HIS A 68 -6.77 7.35 0.31
CA HIS A 68 -8.11 7.57 0.84
C HIS A 68 -8.67 6.23 1.35
N LYS A 69 -9.49 6.29 2.40
CA LYS A 69 -10.10 5.08 3.00
C LYS A 69 -10.85 4.22 1.98
N ASN A 70 -11.52 4.86 1.02
CA ASN A 70 -12.27 4.14 -0.01
C ASN A 70 -11.33 3.39 -0.97
N THR A 71 -10.18 3.99 -1.31
CA THR A 71 -9.17 3.35 -2.14
C THR A 71 -8.57 2.13 -1.43
N ALA A 72 -8.28 2.27 -0.14
CA ALA A 72 -7.76 1.15 0.67
C ALA A 72 -8.79 0.02 0.75
N ALA A 73 -10.06 0.35 0.96
CA ALA A 73 -11.14 -0.64 1.00
C ALA A 73 -11.27 -1.40 -0.31
N ARG A 74 -11.15 -0.71 -1.45
CA ARG A 74 -11.17 -1.33 -2.78
C ARG A 74 -9.99 -2.28 -2.97
N LYS A 75 -8.80 -1.89 -2.55
CA LYS A 75 -7.60 -2.74 -2.65
C LYS A 75 -7.76 -4.01 -1.84
N LYS A 76 -8.26 -3.91 -0.62
CA LYS A 76 -8.52 -5.06 0.24
C LYS A 76 -9.55 -6.00 -0.39
N SER A 77 -10.66 -5.45 -0.86
CA SER A 77 -11.75 -6.20 -1.48
C SER A 77 -11.28 -6.92 -2.74
N ARG A 78 -10.56 -6.23 -3.62
CA ARG A 78 -10.04 -6.81 -4.85
C ARG A 78 -9.05 -7.94 -4.57
N LEU A 79 -8.22 -7.77 -3.55
CA LEU A 79 -7.28 -8.83 -3.14
C LEU A 79 -8.02 -10.09 -2.71
N VAL A 80 -9.02 -9.95 -1.84
CA VAL A 80 -9.81 -11.10 -1.35
C VAL A 80 -10.52 -11.80 -2.51
N LEU A 81 -11.13 -11.04 -3.42
CA LEU A 81 -11.80 -11.61 -4.60
C LEU A 81 -10.84 -12.34 -5.53
N ALA A 82 -9.65 -11.77 -5.76
CA ALA A 82 -8.63 -12.39 -6.59
C ALA A 82 -8.15 -13.70 -5.97
N ILE A 83 -7.95 -13.73 -4.66
CA ILE A 83 -7.53 -14.93 -3.94
C ILE A 83 -8.61 -16.01 -4.03
N LYS A 84 -9.88 -15.65 -3.86
CA LYS A 84 -10.99 -16.61 -4.00
C LYS A 84 -11.04 -17.23 -5.40
N LYS A 85 -10.79 -16.46 -6.43
CA LYS A 85 -10.73 -16.97 -7.80
C LYS A 85 -9.59 -17.97 -7.99
N LEU A 86 -8.43 -17.69 -7.38
CA LEU A 86 -7.28 -18.59 -7.48
C LEU A 86 -7.48 -19.89 -6.69
N GLU A 87 -8.22 -19.84 -5.60
CA GLU A 87 -8.52 -21.02 -4.78
C GLU A 87 -9.63 -21.88 -5.38
N ALA A 88 -10.47 -21.28 -6.20
CA ALA A 88 -11.53 -22.02 -6.89
C ALA A 88 -10.94 -22.82 -8.08
#